data_0de4dd868c00bd0933679b73094b9c89
#
_entry.id   0de4dd868c00bd0933679b73094b9c89
#
_cell.length_a   1.000
_cell.length_b   1.000
_cell.length_c   1.000
_cell.angle_alpha   90.00
_cell.angle_beta   90.00
_cell.angle_gamma   90.00
#
_symmetry.space_group_name_H-M   'P 1'
#
loop_
_entity.id
_entity.type
_entity.pdbx_description
1 polymer ?
#
loop_
_entity_poly.entity_id
_entity_poly.type
_entity_poly.pdbx_seq_one_letter_code
_entity_poly.pdbx_strand_id
1 'polypeptide(L)'
;MAQHDYNIANQGFPAFRSDLNNALSAIQTTNSGTSRPSGAVAGQLWLDTTNSTSPTLKYYDGADGISLATIDHSANTVNWLDSTVSITGLSTTATGTVLTLSDTANTTTVNLIIDNQKEIRFRETTANGTNYVALKAPASVSADLTFTLPSTDGTNGQVLTTNGSGVLSFTTPSAGIAWQSSVKTSGFTAVAGEGYFCNTTSAGFTVTLPASPTAGQQVALVDYAGTFDTNSLAISPNGNKIEGGTSNLQLDGEREGVTLVYIDSTQGWLSTSGINEGTDALAPLSYGIEYLVVAGGASGGREGIQSGCGGGGGAGGLLTSTFQALPSTVYTVTVGGGGASISAIGTGNDGSNSSISGSGLTTITATGGGGGGGGSSIPDCDGRNGGSGGGAGNPSSTAGTGVSGQGFAGGAGGYPSPNFGGGGGGAGEIGNTDGVGFGGDGVASSITGSSVSYAGGGGGAQNGGAPAGGDGGGGAGANNPSTTYAVAGTANTGGGGGGTGNDSPLKNSGAGGSGVVILRMLATKYTGTTTGSPTVTDDGSYKVVKFTGSGSYTA
;
A
#
# COMPACT_ATOMS: atom_id res chain seq x y z
N MET A 1 27.79 73.16 -28.99
CA MET A 1 27.87 72.43 -27.70
C MET A 1 29.23 72.74 -27.10
N ALA A 2 29.26 73.01 -25.82
CA ALA A 2 30.50 73.47 -25.16
C ALA A 2 31.29 72.27 -24.65
N GLN A 3 32.57 72.26 -24.96
CA GLN A 3 33.54 71.33 -24.42
C GLN A 3 34.64 72.12 -23.74
N HIS A 4 35.07 71.77 -22.57
CA HIS A 4 36.03 72.48 -21.76
C HIS A 4 36.98 71.50 -21.07
N ASP A 5 38.24 71.89 -20.88
CA ASP A 5 39.28 71.15 -20.18
C ASP A 5 39.27 71.35 -18.66
N TYR A 6 38.39 72.24 -18.14
CA TYR A 6 38.24 72.68 -16.77
C TYR A 6 39.46 73.39 -16.19
N ASN A 7 40.40 73.76 -17.00
CA ASN A 7 41.56 74.54 -16.60
C ASN A 7 41.26 76.01 -16.85
N ILE A 8 41.04 76.77 -15.78
CA ILE A 8 40.78 78.19 -15.84
C ILE A 8 42.13 78.94 -15.59
N ALA A 9 42.72 79.43 -16.64
CA ALA A 9 44.00 80.15 -16.54
C ALA A 9 43.87 81.47 -15.77
N ASN A 10 44.98 81.88 -15.14
CA ASN A 10 45.06 83.24 -14.49
C ASN A 10 45.13 84.32 -15.57
N GLN A 11 44.02 85.00 -15.83
CA GLN A 11 43.87 85.95 -16.90
C GLN A 11 42.96 87.14 -16.50
N GLY A 12 42.89 88.18 -17.35
CA GLY A 12 42.06 89.35 -17.08
C GLY A 12 40.57 89.02 -16.91
N PHE A 13 39.85 89.81 -16.15
CA PHE A 13 38.46 89.53 -15.70
C PHE A 13 37.45 89.17 -16.83
N PRO A 14 37.44 89.82 -18.01
CA PRO A 14 36.54 89.42 -19.09
C PRO A 14 36.88 88.05 -19.64
N ALA A 15 38.16 87.70 -19.82
CA ALA A 15 38.59 86.39 -20.28
C ALA A 15 38.28 85.28 -19.25
N PHE A 16 38.56 85.56 -17.96
CA PHE A 16 38.21 84.67 -16.85
C PHE A 16 36.71 84.33 -16.82
N ARG A 17 35.85 85.37 -16.96
CA ARG A 17 34.37 85.13 -16.98
C ARG A 17 33.95 84.35 -18.17
N SER A 18 34.57 84.58 -19.31
CA SER A 18 34.27 83.77 -20.54
C SER A 18 34.67 82.31 -20.31
N ASP A 19 35.82 82.05 -19.78
CA ASP A 19 36.36 80.71 -19.52
C ASP A 19 35.53 79.97 -18.47
N LEU A 20 35.17 80.70 -17.38
CA LEU A 20 34.27 80.14 -16.34
C LEU A 20 32.85 79.75 -16.94
N ASN A 21 32.29 80.65 -17.80
CA ASN A 21 31.05 80.39 -18.45
C ASN A 21 31.15 79.19 -19.39
N ASN A 22 32.25 79.04 -20.09
CA ASN A 22 32.53 77.88 -20.95
C ASN A 22 32.67 76.59 -20.12
N ALA A 23 33.35 76.61 -18.97
CA ALA A 23 33.47 75.49 -18.04
C ALA A 23 32.07 75.05 -17.49
N LEU A 24 31.26 76.03 -17.07
CA LEU A 24 29.91 75.78 -16.57
C LEU A 24 29.00 75.21 -17.70
N SER A 25 29.12 75.72 -18.90
CA SER A 25 28.37 75.19 -20.06
C SER A 25 28.84 73.77 -20.43
N ALA A 26 30.11 73.47 -20.29
CA ALA A 26 30.64 72.10 -20.50
C ALA A 26 30.08 71.11 -19.44
N ILE A 27 30.05 71.51 -18.18
CA ILE A 27 29.42 70.74 -17.09
C ILE A 27 27.96 70.51 -17.41
N GLN A 28 27.22 71.56 -17.75
CA GLN A 28 25.79 71.51 -18.03
C GLN A 28 25.44 70.59 -19.22
N THR A 29 26.31 70.45 -20.20
CA THR A 29 26.16 69.63 -21.40
C THR A 29 26.90 68.28 -21.35
N THR A 30 27.33 67.85 -20.13
CA THR A 30 28.17 66.66 -19.97
C THR A 30 29.43 66.74 -20.84
N ASN A 31 30.03 67.90 -20.94
CA ASN A 31 31.24 68.14 -21.69
C ASN A 31 31.20 67.63 -23.12
N SER A 32 30.13 67.96 -23.85
CA SER A 32 29.86 67.44 -25.18
C SER A 32 30.65 68.09 -26.29
N GLY A 33 31.10 67.31 -27.26
CA GLY A 33 31.86 67.79 -28.41
C GLY A 33 32.20 66.70 -29.40
N THR A 34 32.83 67.05 -30.52
CA THR A 34 33.19 66.07 -31.58
C THR A 34 34.55 65.41 -31.34
N SER A 35 35.23 65.76 -30.23
CA SER A 35 36.51 65.18 -29.77
C SER A 35 36.54 65.13 -28.25
N ARG A 36 37.42 64.29 -27.67
CA ARG A 36 37.66 64.28 -26.23
C ARG A 36 38.16 65.65 -25.73
N PRO A 37 37.69 66.14 -24.59
CA PRO A 37 38.22 67.37 -23.97
C PRO A 37 39.73 67.29 -23.82
N SER A 38 40.43 68.37 -24.13
CA SER A 38 41.93 68.45 -24.16
C SER A 38 42.55 68.23 -22.78
N GLY A 39 41.81 68.57 -21.71
CA GLY A 39 42.25 68.41 -20.31
C GLY A 39 41.52 67.24 -19.59
N ALA A 40 40.99 66.25 -20.30
CA ALA A 40 40.24 65.18 -19.71
C ALA A 40 41.08 64.38 -18.69
N VAL A 41 40.50 64.08 -17.51
CA VAL A 41 41.11 63.27 -16.48
C VAL A 41 40.43 61.89 -16.40
N ALA A 42 41.17 60.88 -15.95
CA ALA A 42 40.60 59.54 -15.78
C ALA A 42 39.36 59.60 -14.89
N GLY A 43 38.30 58.89 -15.29
CA GLY A 43 37.00 58.90 -14.62
C GLY A 43 36.00 59.89 -15.25
N GLN A 44 36.40 60.70 -16.19
CA GLN A 44 35.53 61.71 -16.80
C GLN A 44 34.60 61.10 -17.83
N LEU A 45 33.30 61.45 -17.73
CA LEU A 45 32.34 61.21 -18.80
C LEU A 45 32.26 62.37 -19.78
N TRP A 46 32.08 62.09 -21.03
CA TRP A 46 31.83 63.08 -22.06
C TRP A 46 30.93 62.53 -23.17
N LEU A 47 30.20 63.41 -23.86
CA LEU A 47 29.30 63.04 -24.92
C LEU A 47 29.94 63.37 -26.29
N ASP A 48 30.31 62.36 -27.02
CA ASP A 48 30.81 62.49 -28.39
C ASP A 48 29.64 62.77 -29.36
N THR A 49 29.62 63.96 -29.87
CA THR A 49 28.56 64.47 -30.76
C THR A 49 28.97 64.45 -32.24
N THR A 50 29.99 63.69 -32.61
CA THR A 50 30.38 63.48 -34.01
C THR A 50 29.19 63.04 -34.87
N ASN A 51 28.36 62.18 -34.31
CA ASN A 51 27.04 61.91 -34.86
C ASN A 51 25.97 62.66 -34.05
N SER A 52 25.41 63.73 -34.61
CA SER A 52 24.47 64.60 -33.90
C SER A 52 23.11 63.99 -33.64
N THR A 53 22.69 62.98 -34.42
CA THR A 53 21.42 62.26 -34.24
C THR A 53 21.55 61.06 -33.28
N SER A 54 22.78 60.56 -33.14
CA SER A 54 23.07 59.41 -32.25
C SER A 54 24.42 59.62 -31.56
N PRO A 55 24.54 60.61 -30.67
CA PRO A 55 25.79 60.85 -29.93
C PRO A 55 26.15 59.67 -29.01
N THR A 56 27.47 59.50 -28.78
CA THR A 56 28.00 58.42 -27.95
C THR A 56 28.45 58.94 -26.60
N LEU A 57 27.88 58.39 -25.51
CA LEU A 57 28.40 58.59 -24.17
C LEU A 57 29.69 57.80 -24.00
N LYS A 58 30.75 58.50 -23.61
CA LYS A 58 32.07 57.90 -23.40
C LYS A 58 32.61 58.15 -22.01
N TYR A 59 33.43 57.23 -21.53
CA TYR A 59 34.18 57.27 -20.29
C TYR A 59 35.69 57.32 -20.61
N TYR A 60 36.41 58.23 -20.02
CA TYR A 60 37.85 58.29 -20.16
C TYR A 60 38.55 57.54 -19.03
N ASP A 61 39.30 56.49 -19.34
CA ASP A 61 40.01 55.67 -18.36
C ASP A 61 41.40 56.17 -17.96
N GLY A 62 41.88 57.25 -18.61
CA GLY A 62 43.21 57.82 -18.47
C GLY A 62 44.08 57.61 -19.71
N ALA A 63 43.73 56.70 -20.60
CA ALA A 63 44.40 56.43 -21.87
C ALA A 63 43.42 56.61 -23.06
N ASP A 64 42.29 55.91 -22.99
CA ASP A 64 41.33 55.82 -24.10
C ASP A 64 39.94 56.32 -23.69
N GLY A 65 39.14 56.65 -24.69
CA GLY A 65 37.72 56.98 -24.51
C GLY A 65 36.85 55.77 -24.77
N ILE A 66 36.46 55.08 -23.71
CA ILE A 66 35.60 53.89 -23.77
C ILE A 66 34.16 54.31 -24.10
N SER A 67 33.60 53.79 -25.17
CA SER A 67 32.21 54.04 -25.54
C SER A 67 31.28 53.22 -24.66
N LEU A 68 30.37 53.88 -23.92
CA LEU A 68 29.42 53.22 -23.03
C LEU A 68 28.05 52.99 -23.67
N ALA A 69 27.54 54.03 -24.35
CA ALA A 69 26.21 53.95 -24.98
C ALA A 69 26.07 54.92 -26.12
N THR A 70 25.20 54.65 -27.05
CA THR A 70 24.69 55.65 -28.03
C THR A 70 23.32 56.14 -27.59
N ILE A 71 23.05 57.42 -27.76
CA ILE A 71 21.79 58.08 -27.45
C ILE A 71 21.09 58.42 -28.77
N ASP A 72 20.08 57.65 -29.16
CA ASP A 72 19.32 57.92 -30.39
C ASP A 72 18.23 58.93 -30.10
N HIS A 73 18.43 60.17 -30.61
CA HIS A 73 17.50 61.26 -30.42
C HIS A 73 16.19 61.10 -31.23
N SER A 74 16.21 60.36 -32.30
CA SER A 74 15.03 60.16 -33.16
C SER A 74 14.12 59.08 -32.59
N ALA A 75 14.71 58.02 -32.05
CA ALA A 75 13.99 56.94 -31.39
C ALA A 75 13.71 57.15 -29.92
N ASN A 76 14.33 58.15 -29.27
CA ASN A 76 14.33 58.42 -27.83
C ASN A 76 14.82 57.20 -27.03
N THR A 77 15.90 56.54 -27.49
CA THR A 77 16.45 55.33 -26.86
C THR A 77 17.93 55.54 -26.50
N VAL A 78 18.36 54.81 -25.48
CA VAL A 78 19.78 54.66 -25.09
C VAL A 78 20.20 53.22 -25.37
N ASN A 79 21.15 53.05 -26.30
CA ASN A 79 21.66 51.72 -26.66
C ASN A 79 23.04 51.53 -26.02
N TRP A 80 23.12 50.70 -24.99
CA TRP A 80 24.37 50.35 -24.33
C TRP A 80 25.27 49.55 -25.28
N LEU A 81 26.55 49.91 -25.35
CA LEU A 81 27.53 49.31 -26.28
C LEU A 81 28.27 48.11 -25.67
N ASP A 82 28.04 47.79 -24.42
CA ASP A 82 28.59 46.59 -23.77
C ASP A 82 27.66 45.40 -23.97
N SER A 83 28.23 44.26 -24.34
CA SER A 83 27.51 43.00 -24.54
C SER A 83 27.03 42.37 -23.23
N THR A 84 27.44 42.88 -22.07
CA THR A 84 27.11 42.38 -20.73
C THR A 84 26.54 43.47 -19.82
N VAL A 85 25.33 43.91 -20.06
CA VAL A 85 24.62 44.80 -19.13
C VAL A 85 24.07 43.94 -17.97
N SER A 86 24.71 44.00 -16.80
CA SER A 86 24.17 43.42 -15.56
C SER A 86 23.18 44.40 -14.93
N ILE A 87 21.86 44.11 -15.11
CA ILE A 87 20.79 44.87 -14.48
C ILE A 87 20.44 44.20 -13.15
N THR A 88 20.92 44.75 -12.03
CA THR A 88 20.53 44.33 -10.70
C THR A 88 19.26 45.08 -10.29
N GLY A 89 18.11 44.39 -10.41
CA GLY A 89 16.81 44.89 -9.94
C GLY A 89 16.08 45.79 -10.94
N LEU A 90 15.59 45.23 -12.03
CA LEU A 90 14.60 45.92 -12.86
C LEU A 90 13.26 45.94 -12.13
N SER A 91 12.90 47.03 -11.50
CA SER A 91 11.60 47.27 -10.90
C SER A 91 10.95 48.46 -11.60
N THR A 92 9.75 48.29 -12.09
CA THR A 92 9.02 49.36 -12.76
C THR A 92 7.56 49.36 -12.34
N THR A 93 7.01 50.54 -12.18
CA THR A 93 5.54 50.79 -12.05
C THR A 93 4.91 51.10 -13.41
N ALA A 94 5.62 50.95 -14.49
CA ALA A 94 5.14 51.27 -15.82
C ALA A 94 4.01 50.31 -16.24
N THR A 95 2.97 50.88 -16.86
CA THR A 95 1.91 50.14 -17.54
C THR A 95 2.34 49.95 -19.00
N GLY A 96 2.55 48.71 -19.43
CA GLY A 96 2.99 48.38 -20.78
C GLY A 96 4.10 47.32 -20.80
N THR A 97 4.77 47.18 -21.94
CA THR A 97 5.88 46.22 -22.09
C THR A 97 7.12 46.72 -21.35
N VAL A 98 7.54 45.98 -20.32
CA VAL A 98 8.66 46.32 -19.43
C VAL A 98 10.00 45.84 -20.01
N LEU A 99 10.01 44.69 -20.66
CA LEU A 99 11.18 44.08 -21.27
C LEU A 99 10.78 43.46 -22.62
N THR A 100 11.42 43.90 -23.70
CA THR A 100 11.33 43.25 -24.99
C THR A 100 12.71 42.68 -25.32
N LEU A 101 12.78 41.38 -25.52
CA LEU A 101 13.95 40.69 -26.06
C LEU A 101 13.71 40.55 -27.56
N SER A 102 14.41 41.31 -28.37
CA SER A 102 14.29 41.26 -29.82
C SER A 102 15.66 41.20 -30.47
N ASP A 103 15.80 40.37 -31.48
CA ASP A 103 16.94 40.34 -32.36
C ASP A 103 16.55 41.03 -33.69
N THR A 104 17.14 42.19 -33.94
CA THR A 104 16.91 42.94 -35.19
C THR A 104 17.88 42.57 -36.32
N ALA A 105 18.91 41.78 -36.01
CA ALA A 105 19.99 41.44 -36.94
C ALA A 105 19.83 40.10 -37.67
N ASN A 106 18.80 39.30 -37.34
CA ASN A 106 18.49 38.00 -37.97
C ASN A 106 19.64 36.96 -37.95
N THR A 107 20.59 37.07 -37.05
CA THR A 107 21.78 36.21 -37.02
C THR A 107 22.11 35.63 -35.64
N THR A 108 21.47 36.07 -34.57
CA THR A 108 21.72 35.59 -33.19
C THR A 108 20.43 35.24 -32.50
N THR A 109 20.42 34.06 -31.84
CA THR A 109 19.31 33.62 -31.00
C THR A 109 19.34 34.33 -29.66
N VAL A 110 18.25 35.01 -29.29
CA VAL A 110 18.09 35.59 -27.95
C VAL A 110 17.44 34.54 -27.03
N ASN A 111 18.15 34.12 -26.01
CA ASN A 111 17.64 33.18 -25.00
C ASN A 111 17.38 33.91 -23.69
N LEU A 112 16.25 33.64 -23.05
CA LEU A 112 16.05 33.94 -21.64
C LEU A 112 16.58 32.77 -20.80
N ILE A 113 17.72 32.95 -20.15
CA ILE A 113 18.34 31.94 -19.30
C ILE A 113 17.99 32.22 -17.84
N ILE A 114 17.43 31.23 -17.15
CA ILE A 114 17.05 31.29 -15.74
C ILE A 114 17.82 30.21 -14.98
N ASP A 115 18.87 30.62 -14.30
CA ASP A 115 19.81 29.75 -13.61
C ASP A 115 19.33 29.31 -12.21
N ASN A 116 20.02 28.29 -11.68
CA ASN A 116 19.91 27.84 -10.28
C ASN A 116 18.48 27.46 -9.88
N GLN A 117 17.73 26.82 -10.76
CA GLN A 117 16.35 26.40 -10.50
C GLN A 117 15.43 27.55 -10.07
N LYS A 118 15.70 28.76 -10.52
CA LYS A 118 14.75 29.86 -10.39
C LYS A 118 13.55 29.59 -11.29
N GLU A 119 12.51 30.34 -11.12
CA GLU A 119 11.21 30.09 -11.74
C GLU A 119 10.67 31.30 -12.48
N ILE A 120 9.94 31.07 -13.58
CA ILE A 120 9.09 32.06 -14.21
C ILE A 120 7.76 32.05 -13.48
N ARG A 121 7.40 33.15 -12.82
CA ARG A 121 6.18 33.28 -12.00
C ARG A 121 5.11 34.09 -12.69
N PHE A 122 3.93 33.55 -12.77
CA PHE A 122 2.72 34.25 -13.23
C PHE A 122 1.86 34.50 -11.99
N ARG A 123 1.82 35.77 -11.52
CA ARG A 123 1.06 36.16 -10.35
C ARG A 123 -0.42 36.34 -10.68
N GLU A 124 -1.26 36.07 -9.72
CA GLU A 124 -2.66 36.48 -9.76
C GLU A 124 -2.79 38.02 -9.75
N THR A 125 -3.99 38.53 -10.01
CA THR A 125 -4.25 39.96 -9.91
C THR A 125 -4.10 40.42 -8.47
N THR A 126 -3.54 41.61 -8.28
CA THR A 126 -3.30 42.17 -6.93
C THR A 126 -4.53 42.28 -6.05
N ALA A 127 -5.73 42.33 -6.65
CA ALA A 127 -6.99 42.32 -5.91
C ALA A 127 -7.28 40.98 -5.21
N ASN A 128 -6.71 39.87 -5.69
CA ASN A 128 -6.94 38.51 -5.17
C ASN A 128 -5.85 38.02 -4.21
N GLY A 129 -4.69 38.69 -4.14
CA GLY A 129 -3.59 38.31 -3.27
C GLY A 129 -2.21 38.33 -3.91
N THR A 130 -1.34 37.46 -3.44
CA THR A 130 0.09 37.37 -3.88
C THR A 130 0.48 35.98 -4.37
N ASN A 131 -0.48 35.08 -4.58
CA ASN A 131 -0.23 33.73 -5.09
C ASN A 131 0.23 33.75 -6.55
N TYR A 132 0.86 32.70 -6.99
CA TYR A 132 1.40 32.57 -8.35
C TYR A 132 1.39 31.13 -8.85
N VAL A 133 1.45 30.98 -10.17
CA VAL A 133 1.82 29.74 -10.86
C VAL A 133 3.21 29.92 -11.46
N ALA A 134 4.05 28.90 -11.38
CA ALA A 134 5.42 28.98 -11.87
C ALA A 134 5.81 27.81 -12.79
N LEU A 135 6.74 28.10 -13.72
CA LEU A 135 7.50 27.10 -14.46
C LEU A 135 8.93 27.07 -13.96
N LYS A 136 9.49 25.88 -13.77
CA LYS A 136 10.80 25.67 -13.19
C LYS A 136 11.42 24.36 -13.68
N ALA A 137 12.74 24.35 -13.85
CA ALA A 137 13.47 23.14 -14.17
C ALA A 137 13.55 22.18 -12.96
N PRO A 138 13.59 20.85 -13.17
CA PRO A 138 13.87 19.89 -12.10
C PRO A 138 15.29 20.06 -11.53
N ALA A 139 15.58 19.39 -10.40
CA ALA A 139 16.88 19.49 -9.73
C ALA A 139 18.04 18.97 -10.60
N SER A 140 17.77 18.03 -11.49
CA SER A 140 18.75 17.48 -12.43
C SER A 140 18.04 17.06 -13.72
N VAL A 141 18.68 17.32 -14.85
CA VAL A 141 18.33 16.81 -16.16
C VAL A 141 19.54 16.06 -16.73
N SER A 142 19.33 14.93 -17.37
CA SER A 142 20.41 14.12 -17.92
C SER A 142 20.91 14.61 -19.28
N ALA A 143 20.10 15.43 -19.96
CA ALA A 143 20.40 16.06 -21.26
C ALA A 143 19.51 17.30 -21.43
N ASP A 144 19.84 18.16 -22.39
CA ASP A 144 19.01 19.29 -22.76
C ASP A 144 17.63 18.82 -23.25
N LEU A 145 16.57 19.37 -22.67
CA LEU A 145 15.19 19.09 -23.04
C LEU A 145 14.58 20.36 -23.66
N THR A 146 14.12 20.26 -24.88
CA THR A 146 13.40 21.34 -25.56
C THR A 146 11.96 20.93 -25.78
N PHE A 147 11.02 21.75 -25.32
CA PHE A 147 9.59 21.58 -25.61
C PHE A 147 9.16 22.59 -26.68
N THR A 148 8.80 22.07 -27.85
CA THR A 148 8.20 22.89 -28.91
C THR A 148 6.71 23.04 -28.64
N LEU A 149 6.26 24.26 -28.40
CA LEU A 149 4.85 24.56 -28.13
C LEU A 149 3.97 24.32 -29.36
N PRO A 150 2.68 23.97 -29.18
CA PRO A 150 1.74 23.85 -30.26
C PRO A 150 1.57 25.18 -31.03
N SER A 151 1.29 25.11 -32.32
CA SER A 151 1.01 26.28 -33.16
C SER A 151 -0.40 26.86 -32.97
N THR A 152 -1.27 26.14 -32.25
CA THR A 152 -2.67 26.53 -31.96
C THR A 152 -2.97 26.36 -30.47
N ASP A 153 -4.00 27.01 -29.98
CA ASP A 153 -4.47 26.95 -28.61
C ASP A 153 -5.33 25.71 -28.27
N GLY A 154 -5.57 24.85 -29.28
CA GLY A 154 -6.42 23.65 -29.10
C GLY A 154 -7.91 23.98 -29.02
N THR A 155 -8.70 22.98 -28.61
CA THR A 155 -10.15 23.13 -28.41
C THR A 155 -10.55 22.59 -27.02
N ASN A 156 -11.76 22.92 -26.56
CA ASN A 156 -12.25 22.47 -25.26
C ASN A 156 -12.21 20.94 -25.13
N GLY A 157 -11.67 20.46 -24.02
CA GLY A 157 -11.53 19.04 -23.73
C GLY A 157 -10.23 18.39 -24.24
N GLN A 158 -9.40 19.11 -25.00
CA GLN A 158 -8.08 18.60 -25.37
C GLN A 158 -7.06 18.75 -24.22
N VAL A 159 -6.10 17.84 -24.20
CA VAL A 159 -4.97 17.84 -23.27
C VAL A 159 -3.66 18.08 -24.01
N LEU A 160 -2.72 18.73 -23.34
CA LEU A 160 -1.38 18.93 -23.88
C LEU A 160 -0.59 17.62 -23.73
N THR A 161 -0.15 17.06 -24.84
CA THR A 161 0.61 15.80 -24.92
C THR A 161 1.97 16.02 -25.55
N THR A 162 2.90 15.09 -25.34
CA THR A 162 4.21 15.05 -25.99
C THR A 162 4.31 13.83 -26.90
N ASN A 163 5.01 13.98 -28.02
CA ASN A 163 5.33 12.87 -28.93
C ASN A 163 6.55 12.04 -28.46
N GLY A 164 7.11 12.31 -27.28
CA GLY A 164 8.32 11.67 -26.78
C GLY A 164 9.63 12.30 -27.27
N SER A 165 9.58 13.22 -28.24
CA SER A 165 10.74 13.94 -28.80
C SER A 165 10.69 15.46 -28.54
N GLY A 166 9.90 15.87 -27.53
CA GLY A 166 9.81 17.26 -27.10
C GLY A 166 8.77 18.11 -27.85
N VAL A 167 8.13 17.62 -28.89
CA VAL A 167 7.06 18.37 -29.57
C VAL A 167 5.77 18.20 -28.77
N LEU A 168 5.17 19.31 -28.35
CA LEU A 168 3.90 19.37 -27.65
C LEU A 168 2.77 19.61 -28.66
N SER A 169 1.64 18.94 -28.45
CA SER A 169 0.43 19.10 -29.26
C SER A 169 -0.82 18.95 -28.38
N PHE A 170 -1.92 19.57 -28.79
CA PHE A 170 -3.21 19.31 -28.17
C PHE A 170 -3.84 18.08 -28.80
N THR A 171 -4.17 17.09 -27.98
CA THR A 171 -4.86 15.87 -28.40
C THR A 171 -6.14 15.70 -27.60
N THR A 172 -7.18 15.26 -28.26
CA THR A 172 -8.37 14.80 -27.55
C THR A 172 -8.01 13.49 -26.84
N PRO A 173 -8.14 13.39 -25.50
CA PRO A 173 -7.98 12.12 -24.83
C PRO A 173 -8.89 11.10 -25.52
N SER A 174 -8.43 9.87 -25.74
CA SER A 174 -9.35 8.80 -26.09
C SER A 174 -10.33 8.73 -24.91
N ALA A 175 -11.55 9.17 -25.11
CA ALA A 175 -12.60 9.00 -24.14
C ALA A 175 -12.69 7.50 -23.87
N GLY A 176 -12.59 7.08 -22.61
CA GLY A 176 -13.05 5.76 -22.22
C GLY A 176 -14.50 5.62 -22.70
N ILE A 177 -15.00 4.40 -22.73
CA ILE A 177 -16.37 4.13 -23.17
C ILE A 177 -17.37 5.02 -22.41
N ALA A 178 -18.10 5.85 -23.16
CA ALA A 178 -19.15 6.72 -22.62
C ALA A 178 -20.43 5.90 -22.42
N TRP A 179 -20.69 5.48 -21.17
CA TRP A 179 -21.87 4.69 -20.86
C TRP A 179 -23.17 5.48 -21.00
N GLN A 180 -24.07 4.96 -21.81
CA GLN A 180 -25.40 5.54 -22.01
C GLN A 180 -26.33 5.17 -20.85
N SER A 181 -26.94 6.15 -20.21
CA SER A 181 -27.82 5.91 -19.05
C SER A 181 -29.17 5.30 -19.40
N SER A 182 -29.59 5.36 -20.68
CA SER A 182 -30.83 4.75 -21.15
C SER A 182 -30.64 3.29 -21.51
N VAL A 183 -31.35 2.40 -20.81
CA VAL A 183 -31.37 0.96 -21.11
C VAL A 183 -32.03 0.70 -22.45
N LYS A 184 -31.38 -0.09 -23.31
CA LYS A 184 -31.90 -0.49 -24.62
C LYS A 184 -32.74 -1.75 -24.49
N THR A 185 -33.95 -1.74 -25.05
CA THR A 185 -34.92 -2.84 -25.03
C THR A 185 -35.32 -3.34 -26.43
N SER A 186 -34.72 -2.79 -27.49
CA SER A 186 -34.97 -3.16 -28.89
C SER A 186 -33.72 -2.85 -29.72
N GLY A 187 -33.67 -3.39 -30.95
CA GLY A 187 -32.55 -3.21 -31.86
C GLY A 187 -32.18 -1.73 -32.12
N PHE A 188 -30.90 -1.43 -32.21
CA PHE A 188 -30.37 -0.10 -32.47
C PHE A 188 -28.98 -0.15 -33.14
N THR A 189 -28.53 0.98 -33.67
CA THR A 189 -27.17 1.12 -34.15
C THR A 189 -26.30 1.76 -33.07
N ALA A 190 -25.21 1.09 -32.71
CA ALA A 190 -24.27 1.58 -31.72
C ALA A 190 -23.40 2.71 -32.29
N VAL A 191 -22.99 3.63 -31.45
CA VAL A 191 -22.05 4.71 -31.75
C VAL A 191 -20.67 4.35 -31.21
N ALA A 192 -19.62 4.60 -31.99
CA ALA A 192 -18.26 4.36 -31.54
C ALA A 192 -17.92 5.23 -30.32
N GLY A 193 -17.27 4.64 -29.32
CA GLY A 193 -16.94 5.28 -28.05
C GLY A 193 -18.02 5.16 -26.99
N GLU A 194 -19.14 4.52 -27.28
CA GLU A 194 -20.25 4.38 -26.34
C GLU A 194 -20.40 2.96 -25.79
N GLY A 195 -20.91 2.86 -24.55
CA GLY A 195 -21.33 1.62 -23.90
C GLY A 195 -22.83 1.62 -23.61
N TYR A 196 -23.47 0.46 -23.70
CA TYR A 196 -24.92 0.33 -23.60
C TYR A 196 -25.32 -0.79 -22.67
N PHE A 197 -26.34 -0.54 -21.85
CA PHE A 197 -27.05 -1.54 -21.06
C PHE A 197 -28.20 -2.10 -21.90
N CYS A 198 -28.17 -3.40 -22.21
CA CYS A 198 -29.14 -4.09 -23.06
C CYS A 198 -30.03 -4.98 -22.20
N ASN A 199 -31.33 -4.78 -22.28
CA ASN A 199 -32.34 -5.58 -21.56
C ASN A 199 -33.14 -6.41 -22.54
N THR A 200 -32.91 -7.71 -22.53
CA THR A 200 -33.61 -8.71 -23.39
C THR A 200 -34.71 -9.46 -22.67
N THR A 201 -35.15 -9.01 -21.49
CA THR A 201 -36.20 -9.69 -20.71
C THR A 201 -37.43 -10.06 -21.55
N SER A 202 -37.86 -9.19 -22.46
CA SER A 202 -39.07 -9.44 -23.29
C SER A 202 -38.77 -10.22 -24.58
N ALA A 203 -37.62 -9.98 -25.20
CA ALA A 203 -37.18 -10.66 -26.42
C ALA A 203 -35.73 -10.32 -26.73
N GLY A 204 -35.00 -11.22 -27.40
CA GLY A 204 -33.69 -10.91 -28.00
C GLY A 204 -33.78 -9.87 -29.11
N PHE A 205 -32.73 -9.10 -29.32
CA PHE A 205 -32.66 -8.11 -30.38
C PHE A 205 -31.23 -7.99 -30.96
N THR A 206 -31.09 -7.18 -32.03
CA THR A 206 -29.81 -7.01 -32.69
C THR A 206 -29.27 -5.60 -32.44
N VAL A 207 -28.01 -5.49 -32.01
CA VAL A 207 -27.20 -4.27 -32.01
C VAL A 207 -26.38 -4.24 -33.28
N THR A 208 -26.50 -3.16 -34.06
CA THR A 208 -25.73 -2.97 -35.29
C THR A 208 -24.51 -2.11 -34.99
N LEU A 209 -23.32 -2.59 -35.31
CA LEU A 209 -22.07 -1.85 -35.11
C LEU A 209 -21.94 -0.69 -36.12
N PRO A 210 -21.07 0.32 -35.87
CA PRO A 210 -20.82 1.40 -36.81
C PRO A 210 -20.38 0.92 -38.17
N ALA A 211 -20.94 1.51 -39.24
CA ALA A 211 -20.69 1.08 -40.64
C ALA A 211 -19.28 1.46 -41.15
N SER A 212 -18.72 2.55 -40.67
CA SER A 212 -17.40 3.06 -41.08
C SER A 212 -16.50 3.31 -39.87
N PRO A 213 -16.10 2.26 -39.17
CA PRO A 213 -15.26 2.41 -37.98
C PRO A 213 -13.81 2.74 -38.37
N THR A 214 -13.10 3.44 -37.49
CA THR A 214 -11.65 3.66 -37.58
C THR A 214 -10.91 2.86 -36.49
N ALA A 215 -9.65 2.49 -36.76
CA ALA A 215 -8.84 1.71 -35.82
C ALA A 215 -8.80 2.35 -34.42
N GLY A 216 -8.99 1.54 -33.40
CA GLY A 216 -9.04 1.96 -32.00
C GLY A 216 -10.42 2.37 -31.48
N GLN A 217 -11.43 2.50 -32.34
CA GLN A 217 -12.81 2.74 -31.89
C GLN A 217 -13.38 1.55 -31.12
N GLN A 218 -14.17 1.82 -30.10
CA GLN A 218 -14.71 0.83 -29.18
C GLN A 218 -16.24 0.90 -29.08
N VAL A 219 -16.87 -0.22 -28.82
CA VAL A 219 -18.29 -0.33 -28.43
C VAL A 219 -18.37 -1.35 -27.30
N ALA A 220 -19.09 -1.03 -26.21
CA ALA A 220 -19.32 -1.95 -25.12
C ALA A 220 -20.81 -2.25 -24.94
N LEU A 221 -21.12 -3.49 -24.62
CA LEU A 221 -22.48 -3.98 -24.41
C LEU A 221 -22.50 -4.82 -23.12
N VAL A 222 -23.55 -4.66 -22.31
CA VAL A 222 -23.71 -5.39 -21.04
C VAL A 222 -25.15 -5.83 -20.87
N ASP A 223 -25.34 -7.06 -20.42
CA ASP A 223 -26.65 -7.60 -20.03
C ASP A 223 -27.18 -6.89 -18.77
N TYR A 224 -28.20 -6.06 -18.95
CA TYR A 224 -28.79 -5.28 -17.86
C TYR A 224 -29.58 -6.16 -16.87
N ALA A 225 -30.30 -7.14 -17.37
CA ALA A 225 -31.26 -7.91 -16.58
C ALA A 225 -30.81 -9.34 -16.25
N GLY A 226 -29.68 -9.81 -16.80
CA GLY A 226 -29.24 -11.20 -16.68
C GLY A 226 -30.13 -12.14 -17.52
N THR A 227 -30.46 -11.77 -18.75
CA THR A 227 -31.41 -12.49 -19.57
C THR A 227 -30.91 -12.86 -20.96
N PHE A 228 -29.61 -12.67 -21.25
CA PHE A 228 -29.03 -13.05 -22.55
C PHE A 228 -29.04 -14.58 -22.75
N ASP A 229 -28.98 -15.37 -21.69
CA ASP A 229 -29.10 -16.82 -21.71
C ASP A 229 -30.50 -17.31 -22.17
N THR A 230 -31.52 -16.52 -21.86
CA THR A 230 -32.92 -16.84 -22.24
C THR A 230 -33.29 -16.20 -23.58
N ASN A 231 -32.86 -14.97 -23.80
CA ASN A 231 -33.11 -14.16 -24.99
C ASN A 231 -31.83 -13.50 -25.45
N SER A 232 -31.08 -14.17 -26.32
CA SER A 232 -29.73 -13.72 -26.72
C SER A 232 -29.71 -12.35 -27.38
N LEU A 233 -28.61 -11.63 -27.19
CA LEU A 233 -28.31 -10.40 -27.91
C LEU A 233 -27.44 -10.72 -29.12
N ALA A 234 -27.89 -10.31 -30.33
CA ALA A 234 -27.11 -10.42 -31.55
C ALA A 234 -26.35 -9.14 -31.81
N ILE A 235 -25.09 -9.23 -32.24
CA ILE A 235 -24.26 -8.08 -32.65
C ILE A 235 -23.95 -8.22 -34.14
N SER A 236 -24.48 -7.31 -34.95
CA SER A 236 -24.27 -7.31 -36.40
C SER A 236 -23.03 -6.47 -36.74
N PRO A 237 -22.08 -7.01 -37.53
CA PRO A 237 -20.88 -6.31 -37.97
C PRO A 237 -21.15 -5.16 -38.97
N ASN A 238 -22.34 -5.02 -39.48
CA ASN A 238 -22.76 -3.95 -40.37
C ASN A 238 -21.84 -3.76 -41.63
N GLY A 239 -21.57 -4.85 -42.33
CA GLY A 239 -20.72 -4.87 -43.52
C GLY A 239 -19.21 -4.95 -43.23
N ASN A 240 -18.82 -4.87 -41.95
CA ASN A 240 -17.45 -5.14 -41.50
C ASN A 240 -17.30 -6.61 -41.11
N LYS A 241 -16.32 -6.90 -40.25
CA LYS A 241 -16.09 -8.22 -39.67
C LYS A 241 -16.09 -8.15 -38.15
N ILE A 242 -16.37 -9.27 -37.52
CA ILE A 242 -16.12 -9.52 -36.10
C ILE A 242 -15.23 -10.76 -36.04
N GLU A 243 -14.02 -10.62 -35.46
CA GLU A 243 -13.04 -11.71 -35.33
C GLU A 243 -12.73 -12.41 -36.67
N GLY A 244 -12.63 -11.63 -37.73
CA GLY A 244 -12.38 -12.09 -39.09
C GLY A 244 -13.61 -12.65 -39.82
N GLY A 245 -14.73 -12.87 -39.15
CA GLY A 245 -15.98 -13.38 -39.70
C GLY A 245 -16.99 -12.30 -40.07
N THR A 246 -17.97 -12.64 -40.94
CA THR A 246 -19.06 -11.73 -41.37
C THR A 246 -20.38 -12.02 -40.68
N SER A 247 -20.46 -13.10 -39.90
CA SER A 247 -21.64 -13.50 -39.12
C SER A 247 -21.84 -12.60 -37.90
N ASN A 248 -23.07 -12.52 -37.40
CA ASN A 248 -23.35 -11.86 -36.14
C ASN A 248 -22.65 -12.60 -34.98
N LEU A 249 -22.08 -11.85 -34.04
CA LEU A 249 -21.70 -12.38 -32.74
C LEU A 249 -22.97 -12.53 -31.88
N GLN A 250 -23.10 -13.62 -31.15
CA GLN A 250 -24.17 -13.84 -30.18
C GLN A 250 -23.62 -13.71 -28.77
N LEU A 251 -24.32 -12.98 -27.92
CA LEU A 251 -24.13 -12.99 -26.48
C LEU A 251 -25.30 -13.78 -25.89
N ASP A 252 -25.02 -14.93 -25.33
CA ASP A 252 -26.00 -15.91 -24.83
C ASP A 252 -25.69 -16.42 -23.41
N GLY A 253 -24.76 -15.74 -22.71
CA GLY A 253 -24.48 -16.01 -21.30
C GLY A 253 -25.25 -15.06 -20.38
N GLU A 254 -25.76 -15.59 -19.25
CA GLU A 254 -26.35 -14.76 -18.19
C GLU A 254 -25.33 -13.70 -17.73
N ARG A 255 -25.74 -12.44 -17.67
CA ARG A 255 -24.92 -11.26 -17.29
C ARG A 255 -23.65 -11.08 -18.12
N GLU A 256 -23.68 -11.55 -19.33
CA GLU A 256 -22.58 -11.40 -20.27
C GLU A 256 -22.38 -9.94 -20.67
N GLY A 257 -21.12 -9.54 -20.89
CA GLY A 257 -20.75 -8.24 -21.44
C GLY A 257 -19.56 -8.37 -22.38
N VAL A 258 -19.48 -7.52 -23.38
CA VAL A 258 -18.37 -7.50 -24.33
C VAL A 258 -17.93 -6.07 -24.61
N THR A 259 -16.61 -5.88 -24.72
CA THR A 259 -16.03 -4.68 -25.34
C THR A 259 -15.38 -5.07 -26.65
N LEU A 260 -15.86 -4.50 -27.72
CA LEU A 260 -15.34 -4.69 -29.08
C LEU A 260 -14.49 -3.49 -29.47
N VAL A 261 -13.30 -3.76 -30.03
CA VAL A 261 -12.38 -2.74 -30.56
C VAL A 261 -12.17 -3.01 -32.04
N TYR A 262 -12.39 -2.00 -32.90
CA TYR A 262 -12.10 -2.11 -34.32
C TYR A 262 -10.60 -1.97 -34.58
N ILE A 263 -10.01 -2.91 -35.31
CA ILE A 263 -8.58 -2.93 -35.63
C ILE A 263 -8.34 -2.56 -37.10
N ASP A 264 -8.91 -3.32 -38.01
CA ASP A 264 -8.71 -3.17 -39.45
C ASP A 264 -9.83 -3.87 -40.26
N SER A 265 -9.76 -3.81 -41.59
CA SER A 265 -10.73 -4.51 -42.45
C SER A 265 -10.52 -6.02 -42.56
N THR A 266 -9.40 -6.56 -42.07
CA THR A 266 -9.10 -7.99 -42.13
C THR A 266 -9.75 -8.74 -40.98
N GLN A 267 -9.57 -8.26 -39.76
CA GLN A 267 -10.14 -8.85 -38.56
C GLN A 267 -11.44 -8.16 -38.14
N GLY A 268 -11.59 -6.87 -38.44
CA GLY A 268 -12.75 -6.09 -38.04
C GLY A 268 -12.74 -5.72 -36.57
N TRP A 269 -13.82 -6.00 -35.89
CA TRP A 269 -14.02 -5.80 -34.46
C TRP A 269 -13.50 -7.04 -33.70
N LEU A 270 -12.61 -6.80 -32.73
CA LEU A 270 -12.09 -7.85 -31.85
C LEU A 270 -12.63 -7.65 -30.43
N SER A 271 -13.00 -8.73 -29.77
CA SER A 271 -13.35 -8.71 -28.35
C SER A 271 -12.08 -8.55 -27.50
N THR A 272 -12.04 -7.56 -26.63
CA THR A 272 -10.94 -7.30 -25.69
C THR A 272 -11.29 -7.68 -24.26
N SER A 273 -12.58 -7.78 -23.96
CA SER A 273 -13.10 -8.32 -22.72
C SER A 273 -14.44 -8.96 -23.07
N GLY A 274 -14.60 -10.22 -22.73
CA GLY A 274 -15.88 -10.90 -22.65
C GLY A 274 -15.97 -11.40 -21.22
N ILE A 275 -16.93 -10.90 -20.48
CA ILE A 275 -17.22 -11.44 -19.16
C ILE A 275 -18.49 -12.24 -19.34
N ASN A 276 -18.33 -13.54 -19.45
CA ASN A 276 -19.41 -14.47 -19.14
C ASN A 276 -19.41 -14.57 -17.61
N GLU A 277 -20.08 -13.62 -17.01
CA GLU A 277 -20.21 -13.56 -15.57
C GLU A 277 -21.51 -14.25 -15.18
N GLY A 278 -21.60 -15.55 -15.36
CA GLY A 278 -22.66 -16.31 -14.71
C GLY A 278 -22.92 -15.84 -13.28
N THR A 279 -23.67 -16.53 -12.52
CA THR A 279 -23.96 -16.23 -11.09
C THR A 279 -22.72 -15.88 -10.25
N ASP A 280 -21.53 -16.21 -10.71
CA ASP A 280 -20.27 -15.95 -10.02
C ASP A 280 -19.81 -14.47 -10.03
N ALA A 281 -20.22 -13.65 -11.00
CA ALA A 281 -19.88 -12.22 -11.01
C ALA A 281 -20.66 -11.39 -9.99
N LEU A 282 -21.77 -11.91 -9.52
CA LEU A 282 -22.51 -11.37 -8.40
C LEU A 282 -22.10 -12.02 -7.07
N ALA A 283 -21.19 -12.99 -7.08
CA ALA A 283 -20.61 -13.49 -5.86
C ALA A 283 -19.89 -12.34 -5.16
N PRO A 284 -20.31 -11.96 -3.98
CA PRO A 284 -19.68 -10.88 -3.25
C PRO A 284 -18.19 -11.17 -3.13
N LEU A 285 -17.33 -10.21 -3.47
CA LEU A 285 -15.87 -10.38 -3.41
C LEU A 285 -15.48 -10.95 -2.05
N SER A 286 -14.88 -12.13 -2.06
CA SER A 286 -14.33 -12.74 -0.85
C SER A 286 -13.25 -11.85 -0.24
N TYR A 287 -13.08 -11.93 1.06
CA TYR A 287 -12.04 -11.22 1.77
C TYR A 287 -11.30 -12.12 2.76
N GLY A 288 -10.03 -11.83 2.98
CA GLY A 288 -9.19 -12.62 3.87
C GLY A 288 -9.55 -12.44 5.34
N ILE A 289 -9.72 -13.56 6.05
CA ILE A 289 -9.81 -13.62 7.52
C ILE A 289 -8.62 -14.43 8.03
N GLU A 290 -7.73 -13.78 8.77
CA GLU A 290 -6.69 -14.46 9.53
C GLU A 290 -7.31 -15.22 10.70
N TYR A 291 -6.83 -16.42 10.98
CA TYR A 291 -7.35 -17.19 12.08
C TYR A 291 -6.24 -17.82 12.94
N LEU A 292 -6.56 -18.00 14.20
CA LEU A 292 -5.89 -18.88 15.14
C LEU A 292 -6.94 -19.84 15.73
N VAL A 293 -6.77 -21.13 15.53
CA VAL A 293 -7.62 -22.19 16.11
C VAL A 293 -6.77 -23.03 17.03
N VAL A 294 -7.09 -22.99 18.32
CA VAL A 294 -6.44 -23.79 19.36
C VAL A 294 -7.47 -24.73 19.98
N ALA A 295 -7.21 -26.01 19.96
CA ALA A 295 -8.07 -27.03 20.57
C ALA A 295 -7.92 -27.07 22.09
N GLY A 296 -8.79 -27.79 22.77
CA GLY A 296 -8.64 -28.04 24.21
C GLY A 296 -7.42 -28.90 24.54
N GLY A 297 -6.66 -28.54 25.57
CA GLY A 297 -5.59 -29.38 26.10
C GLY A 297 -6.13 -30.58 26.89
N ALA A 298 -5.33 -31.60 27.04
CA ALA A 298 -5.69 -32.81 27.79
C ALA A 298 -5.39 -32.70 29.28
N SER A 299 -6.00 -33.54 30.09
CA SER A 299 -5.62 -33.68 31.50
C SER A 299 -4.34 -34.51 31.69
N GLY A 300 -3.63 -34.27 32.75
CA GLY A 300 -2.53 -35.14 33.16
C GLY A 300 -2.99 -36.53 33.61
N GLY A 301 -2.07 -37.49 33.56
CA GLY A 301 -2.26 -38.84 34.05
C GLY A 301 -2.11 -38.92 35.58
N ARG A 302 -2.62 -40.02 36.14
CA ARG A 302 -2.49 -40.33 37.55
C ARG A 302 -1.95 -41.73 37.75
N GLU A 303 -0.84 -41.82 38.46
CA GLU A 303 -0.16 -43.05 38.78
C GLU A 303 -0.61 -43.60 40.16
N GLY A 304 -0.62 -44.90 40.34
CA GLY A 304 -1.11 -45.58 41.54
C GLY A 304 -0.11 -46.46 42.25
N ILE A 305 1.10 -46.64 41.74
CA ILE A 305 2.15 -47.41 42.37
C ILE A 305 3.12 -46.55 43.18
N GLN A 306 3.70 -47.08 44.24
CA GLN A 306 4.57 -46.35 45.19
C GLN A 306 5.79 -45.65 44.58
N SER A 307 6.15 -45.98 43.34
CA SER A 307 7.28 -45.37 42.61
C SER A 307 6.89 -44.75 41.29
N GLY A 308 5.58 -44.58 40.99
CA GLY A 308 5.12 -44.10 39.71
C GLY A 308 4.83 -42.58 39.71
N CYS A 309 5.01 -41.96 38.57
CA CYS A 309 4.70 -40.57 38.35
C CYS A 309 3.84 -40.43 37.08
N GLY A 310 2.68 -39.79 37.19
CA GLY A 310 1.79 -39.57 36.04
C GLY A 310 2.40 -38.57 35.05
N GLY A 311 2.24 -38.80 33.76
CA GLY A 311 2.65 -37.91 32.67
C GLY A 311 1.78 -36.66 32.60
N GLY A 312 2.32 -35.58 32.07
CA GLY A 312 1.60 -34.35 31.75
C GLY A 312 0.67 -34.53 30.54
N GLY A 313 -0.48 -33.85 30.55
CA GLY A 313 -1.39 -33.81 29.38
C GLY A 313 -0.79 -33.05 28.22
N GLY A 314 -0.99 -33.51 26.99
CA GLY A 314 -0.62 -32.80 25.78
C GLY A 314 -1.45 -31.53 25.58
N ALA A 315 -0.88 -30.54 25.01
CA ALA A 315 -1.61 -29.33 24.57
C ALA A 315 -2.61 -29.64 23.44
N GLY A 316 -3.62 -28.81 23.29
CA GLY A 316 -4.46 -28.80 22.11
C GLY A 316 -3.64 -28.42 20.88
N GLY A 317 -3.98 -29.00 19.72
CA GLY A 317 -3.37 -28.63 18.45
C GLY A 317 -3.62 -27.17 18.13
N LEU A 318 -2.69 -26.56 17.42
CA LEU A 318 -2.74 -25.16 17.04
C LEU A 318 -2.62 -25.03 15.53
N LEU A 319 -3.54 -24.28 14.92
CA LEU A 319 -3.53 -23.94 13.48
C LEU A 319 -3.67 -22.44 13.32
N THR A 320 -2.87 -21.85 12.42
CA THR A 320 -2.95 -20.44 12.03
C THR A 320 -2.72 -20.31 10.54
N SER A 321 -3.55 -19.51 9.88
CA SER A 321 -3.45 -19.15 8.46
C SER A 321 -4.52 -18.11 8.13
N THR A 322 -4.85 -17.96 6.85
CA THR A 322 -5.93 -17.10 6.34
C THR A 322 -6.87 -17.93 5.47
N PHE A 323 -8.15 -17.68 5.56
CA PHE A 323 -9.13 -18.19 4.60
C PHE A 323 -9.89 -17.05 3.93
N GLN A 324 -10.45 -17.31 2.73
CA GLN A 324 -11.27 -16.36 2.01
C GLN A 324 -12.73 -16.51 2.46
N ALA A 325 -13.23 -15.48 3.13
CA ALA A 325 -14.63 -15.44 3.58
C ALA A 325 -15.53 -14.92 2.47
N LEU A 326 -16.65 -15.61 2.25
CA LEU A 326 -17.70 -15.17 1.36
C LEU A 326 -18.73 -14.34 2.13
N PRO A 327 -19.07 -13.13 1.70
CA PRO A 327 -20.10 -12.31 2.35
C PRO A 327 -21.43 -13.04 2.51
N SER A 328 -22.16 -12.71 3.58
CA SER A 328 -23.41 -13.35 3.99
C SER A 328 -23.29 -14.84 4.36
N THR A 329 -22.07 -15.39 4.42
CA THR A 329 -21.85 -16.78 4.84
C THR A 329 -21.67 -16.88 6.36
N VAL A 330 -22.35 -17.83 6.95
CA VAL A 330 -22.21 -18.14 8.38
C VAL A 330 -21.04 -19.12 8.57
N TYR A 331 -20.02 -18.69 9.31
CA TYR A 331 -18.92 -19.52 9.73
C TYR A 331 -19.16 -19.97 11.16
N THR A 332 -19.40 -21.27 11.35
CA THR A 332 -19.61 -21.88 12.66
C THR A 332 -18.26 -22.10 13.32
N VAL A 333 -18.12 -21.64 14.55
CA VAL A 333 -16.94 -21.77 15.40
C VAL A 333 -17.25 -22.74 16.51
N THR A 334 -16.47 -23.82 16.62
CA THR A 334 -16.48 -24.74 17.75
C THR A 334 -15.22 -24.52 18.57
N VAL A 335 -15.36 -24.29 19.88
CA VAL A 335 -14.25 -24.20 20.82
C VAL A 335 -14.25 -25.45 21.68
N GLY A 336 -13.15 -26.23 21.62
CA GLY A 336 -12.97 -27.46 22.35
C GLY A 336 -12.75 -27.23 23.82
N GLY A 337 -13.43 -28.02 24.66
CA GLY A 337 -13.18 -28.06 26.08
C GLY A 337 -11.86 -28.77 26.40
N GLY A 338 -11.23 -28.41 27.53
CA GLY A 338 -10.11 -29.18 28.06
C GLY A 338 -10.56 -30.54 28.64
N GLY A 339 -9.65 -31.50 28.61
CA GLY A 339 -9.85 -32.82 29.26
C GLY A 339 -10.09 -32.66 30.74
N ALA A 340 -11.16 -33.26 31.26
CA ALA A 340 -11.47 -33.20 32.70
C ALA A 340 -10.38 -33.88 33.54
N SER A 341 -10.08 -33.33 34.72
CA SER A 341 -9.16 -33.97 35.68
C SER A 341 -9.65 -35.38 36.06
N ILE A 342 -8.73 -36.28 36.37
CA ILE A 342 -9.06 -37.65 36.84
C ILE A 342 -8.77 -37.80 38.32
N SER A 343 -9.67 -38.48 39.02
CA SER A 343 -9.54 -38.84 40.44
C SER A 343 -9.22 -40.32 40.66
N ALA A 344 -9.39 -41.14 39.59
CA ALA A 344 -9.00 -42.54 39.58
C ALA A 344 -7.58 -42.70 38.99
N ILE A 345 -6.91 -43.78 39.34
CA ILE A 345 -5.65 -44.19 38.74
C ILE A 345 -5.89 -44.46 37.24
N GLY A 346 -5.06 -43.93 36.36
CA GLY A 346 -5.18 -44.14 34.94
C GLY A 346 -4.67 -42.97 34.07
N THR A 347 -4.81 -43.14 32.76
CA THR A 347 -4.48 -42.17 31.76
C THR A 347 -5.42 -40.99 31.78
N GLY A 348 -4.90 -39.78 31.55
CA GLY A 348 -5.70 -38.55 31.51
C GLY A 348 -6.73 -38.53 30.35
N ASN A 349 -7.71 -37.66 30.50
CA ASN A 349 -8.73 -37.44 29.47
C ASN A 349 -8.21 -36.54 28.38
N ASP A 350 -8.52 -36.89 27.12
CA ASP A 350 -8.17 -36.08 25.96
C ASP A 350 -8.93 -34.75 25.96
N GLY A 351 -8.35 -33.74 25.33
CA GLY A 351 -9.03 -32.49 24.99
C GLY A 351 -9.99 -32.68 23.81
N SER A 352 -10.88 -31.72 23.63
CA SER A 352 -11.82 -31.71 22.51
C SER A 352 -11.30 -30.84 21.36
N ASN A 353 -11.69 -31.16 20.14
CA ASN A 353 -11.31 -30.40 18.93
C ASN A 353 -11.93 -29.01 18.93
N SER A 354 -11.20 -28.03 18.35
CA SER A 354 -11.73 -26.74 17.92
C SER A 354 -11.80 -26.67 16.41
N SER A 355 -12.79 -25.97 15.86
CA SER A 355 -12.94 -25.91 14.41
C SER A 355 -13.60 -24.62 13.93
N ILE A 356 -13.37 -24.31 12.64
CA ILE A 356 -14.12 -23.33 11.85
C ILE A 356 -14.68 -24.06 10.62
N SER A 357 -15.99 -23.94 10.39
CA SER A 357 -16.65 -24.51 9.21
C SER A 357 -17.67 -23.54 8.61
N GLY A 358 -17.91 -23.61 7.32
CA GLY A 358 -18.86 -22.77 6.61
C GLY A 358 -18.91 -23.13 5.12
N SER A 359 -19.90 -22.61 4.41
CA SER A 359 -20.02 -22.86 2.97
C SER A 359 -18.79 -22.29 2.24
N GLY A 360 -18.25 -23.07 1.30
CA GLY A 360 -17.04 -22.69 0.55
C GLY A 360 -15.72 -22.81 1.32
N LEU A 361 -15.75 -23.24 2.60
CA LEU A 361 -14.57 -23.45 3.41
C LEU A 361 -14.36 -24.94 3.72
N THR A 362 -13.22 -25.50 3.33
CA THR A 362 -12.79 -26.78 3.89
C THR A 362 -12.63 -26.62 5.39
N THR A 363 -13.36 -27.45 6.19
CA THR A 363 -13.37 -27.35 7.64
C THR A 363 -11.95 -27.36 8.22
N ILE A 364 -11.62 -26.32 8.97
CA ILE A 364 -10.35 -26.16 9.68
C ILE A 364 -10.56 -26.80 11.05
N THR A 365 -9.79 -27.87 11.38
CA THR A 365 -9.94 -28.58 12.67
C THR A 365 -8.60 -28.71 13.35
N ALA A 366 -8.46 -28.11 14.51
CA ALA A 366 -7.39 -28.37 15.47
C ALA A 366 -7.82 -29.54 16.37
N THR A 367 -6.95 -30.52 16.51
CA THR A 367 -7.17 -31.74 17.27
C THR A 367 -6.94 -31.50 18.75
N GLY A 368 -7.79 -32.04 19.62
CA GLY A 368 -7.62 -32.00 21.07
C GLY A 368 -6.29 -32.63 21.54
N GLY A 369 -5.75 -32.18 22.65
CA GLY A 369 -4.54 -32.75 23.24
C GLY A 369 -4.74 -34.18 23.69
N GLY A 370 -3.68 -34.99 23.67
CA GLY A 370 -3.67 -36.37 24.16
C GLY A 370 -3.41 -36.47 25.69
N GLY A 371 -4.19 -37.29 26.36
CA GLY A 371 -4.12 -37.52 27.82
C GLY A 371 -2.72 -37.97 28.27
N GLY A 372 -2.25 -37.48 29.43
CA GLY A 372 -1.00 -37.94 30.04
C GLY A 372 -1.12 -39.39 30.56
N GLY A 373 -0.07 -40.18 30.37
CA GLY A 373 0.00 -41.57 30.82
C GLY A 373 -0.07 -41.68 32.36
N GLY A 374 -0.78 -42.68 32.86
CA GLY A 374 -0.93 -42.97 34.30
C GLY A 374 -1.36 -44.41 34.46
N GLY A 375 -1.54 -44.87 35.69
CA GLY A 375 -1.97 -46.24 35.91
C GLY A 375 -0.87 -47.16 36.40
N SER A 376 -1.17 -48.43 36.57
CA SER A 376 -0.27 -49.41 37.20
C SER A 376 0.40 -50.33 36.21
N SER A 377 0.04 -50.29 34.92
CA SER A 377 0.53 -51.20 33.89
C SER A 377 0.28 -50.63 32.49
N ILE A 378 1.07 -51.10 31.51
CA ILE A 378 0.86 -50.82 30.08
C ILE A 378 -0.45 -51.49 29.61
N PRO A 379 -1.31 -50.86 28.84
CA PRO A 379 -1.10 -49.55 28.15
C PRO A 379 -1.54 -48.32 28.96
N ASP A 380 -2.06 -48.44 30.14
CA ASP A 380 -2.59 -47.30 30.94
C ASP A 380 -1.51 -46.28 31.31
N CYS A 381 -0.22 -46.66 31.30
CA CYS A 381 0.90 -45.76 31.52
C CYS A 381 1.32 -44.98 30.24
N ASP A 382 0.84 -45.38 29.05
CA ASP A 382 1.17 -44.69 27.81
C ASP A 382 0.50 -43.33 27.73
N GLY A 383 1.21 -42.34 27.24
CA GLY A 383 0.63 -41.06 26.81
C GLY A 383 -0.22 -41.26 25.56
N ARG A 384 -1.38 -40.57 25.48
CA ARG A 384 -2.24 -40.64 24.29
C ARG A 384 -1.79 -39.69 23.17
N ASN A 385 -2.10 -40.11 21.94
CA ASN A 385 -1.91 -39.25 20.78
C ASN A 385 -2.97 -38.12 20.77
N GLY A 386 -2.59 -36.95 20.27
CA GLY A 386 -3.50 -35.81 20.18
C GLY A 386 -2.94 -34.71 19.28
N GLY A 387 -3.54 -33.54 19.31
CA GLY A 387 -2.97 -32.35 18.66
C GLY A 387 -1.50 -32.16 19.07
N SER A 388 -1.23 -32.20 20.39
CA SER A 388 0.07 -32.56 20.99
C SER A 388 -0.11 -33.80 21.84
N GLY A 389 0.90 -34.64 21.90
CA GLY A 389 0.84 -35.92 22.61
C GLY A 389 1.01 -35.80 24.13
N GLY A 390 0.36 -36.67 24.90
CA GLY A 390 0.55 -36.80 26.33
C GLY A 390 1.92 -37.38 26.72
N GLY A 391 2.47 -36.95 27.85
CA GLY A 391 3.71 -37.52 28.41
C GLY A 391 3.50 -38.96 28.93
N ALA A 392 4.55 -39.77 28.92
CA ALA A 392 4.54 -41.14 29.41
C ALA A 392 4.50 -41.16 30.95
N GLY A 393 3.82 -42.16 31.59
CA GLY A 393 3.70 -42.29 33.04
C GLY A 393 4.93 -42.92 33.70
N ASN A 394 5.66 -43.77 33.00
CA ASN A 394 6.84 -44.45 33.54
C ASN A 394 7.84 -44.76 32.40
N PRO A 395 9.09 -45.22 32.70
CA PRO A 395 10.13 -45.42 31.69
C PRO A 395 9.86 -46.57 30.72
N SER A 396 8.93 -47.45 31.01
CA SER A 396 8.58 -48.57 30.11
C SER A 396 7.40 -48.27 29.22
N SER A 397 6.79 -47.07 29.37
CA SER A 397 5.65 -46.61 28.56
C SER A 397 6.09 -45.67 27.44
N THR A 398 5.24 -45.52 26.45
CA THR A 398 5.45 -44.65 25.33
C THR A 398 4.75 -43.29 25.51
N ALA A 399 5.41 -42.24 25.12
CA ALA A 399 4.76 -40.93 25.02
C ALA A 399 3.85 -40.88 23.81
N GLY A 400 2.76 -40.12 23.90
CA GLY A 400 1.84 -39.87 22.79
C GLY A 400 2.50 -39.05 21.70
N THR A 401 2.08 -39.28 20.46
CA THR A 401 2.52 -38.48 19.30
C THR A 401 1.64 -37.26 19.07
N GLY A 402 2.20 -36.17 18.59
CA GLY A 402 1.46 -35.02 18.09
C GLY A 402 1.00 -35.20 16.66
N VAL A 403 -0.04 -34.46 16.26
CA VAL A 403 -0.46 -34.34 14.86
C VAL A 403 0.51 -33.39 14.15
N SER A 404 1.11 -33.84 13.06
CA SER A 404 2.03 -33.04 12.25
C SER A 404 1.40 -31.70 11.84
N GLY A 405 2.11 -30.61 12.08
CA GLY A 405 1.65 -29.24 11.79
C GLY A 405 0.68 -28.66 12.82
N GLN A 406 0.35 -29.40 13.90
CA GLN A 406 -0.50 -28.89 14.98
C GLN A 406 0.18 -28.93 16.35
N GLY A 407 1.12 -29.88 16.57
CA GLY A 407 1.85 -30.01 17.82
C GLY A 407 2.81 -31.17 17.84
N PHE A 408 3.51 -31.32 18.95
CA PHE A 408 4.61 -32.25 19.12
C PHE A 408 4.27 -33.40 20.08
N ALA A 409 5.13 -34.39 20.10
CA ALA A 409 4.98 -35.54 21.01
C ALA A 409 5.22 -35.16 22.48
N GLY A 410 4.67 -35.93 23.37
CA GLY A 410 5.04 -35.90 24.79
C GLY A 410 6.44 -36.43 25.07
N GLY A 411 6.93 -36.20 26.28
CA GLY A 411 8.21 -36.71 26.76
C GLY A 411 8.08 -38.12 27.36
N ALA A 412 9.20 -38.86 27.35
CA ALA A 412 9.29 -40.15 28.02
C ALA A 412 9.37 -39.98 29.56
N GLY A 413 8.85 -40.94 30.32
CA GLY A 413 9.04 -41.02 31.75
C GLY A 413 10.41 -41.59 32.14
N GLY A 414 10.84 -41.40 33.39
CA GLY A 414 12.14 -41.86 33.88
C GLY A 414 12.11 -42.54 35.25
N TYR A 415 13.03 -43.50 35.46
CA TYR A 415 13.24 -44.24 36.72
C TYR A 415 14.67 -44.79 36.78
N PRO A 416 15.35 -45.00 37.89
CA PRO A 416 14.85 -44.82 39.27
C PRO A 416 15.16 -43.43 39.87
N SER A 417 16.04 -42.62 39.34
CA SER A 417 16.40 -41.36 39.99
C SER A 417 16.85 -40.31 38.95
N PRO A 418 16.15 -39.19 38.79
CA PRO A 418 14.85 -38.96 39.45
C PRO A 418 13.75 -39.82 38.82
N ASN A 419 12.75 -40.20 39.66
CA ASN A 419 11.53 -40.81 39.16
C ASN A 419 10.57 -39.70 38.74
N PHE A 420 10.16 -39.68 37.44
CA PHE A 420 9.30 -38.66 36.88
C PHE A 420 8.43 -39.21 35.73
N GLY A 421 7.25 -38.64 35.59
CA GLY A 421 6.42 -38.76 34.41
C GLY A 421 6.90 -37.79 33.35
N GLY A 422 6.83 -38.16 32.09
CA GLY A 422 7.17 -37.27 30.97
C GLY A 422 6.25 -36.04 30.92
N GLY A 423 6.76 -34.91 30.47
CA GLY A 423 5.93 -33.75 30.16
C GLY A 423 5.07 -33.97 28.93
N GLY A 424 3.89 -33.40 28.86
CA GLY A 424 3.08 -33.34 27.63
C GLY A 424 3.76 -32.52 26.54
N GLY A 425 3.51 -32.83 25.27
CA GLY A 425 3.98 -32.02 24.15
C GLY A 425 3.25 -30.68 24.09
N GLY A 426 3.94 -29.66 23.61
CA GLY A 426 3.39 -28.37 23.26
C GLY A 426 3.16 -28.23 21.75
N ALA A 427 2.58 -27.12 21.31
CA ALA A 427 2.47 -26.82 19.89
C ALA A 427 3.81 -26.36 19.28
N GLY A 428 4.75 -25.89 20.09
CA GLY A 428 6.06 -25.40 19.68
C GLY A 428 7.17 -26.42 19.81
N GLU A 429 7.08 -27.36 20.78
CA GLU A 429 8.15 -28.35 21.03
C GLU A 429 7.69 -29.62 21.75
N ILE A 430 8.57 -30.59 21.78
CA ILE A 430 8.38 -31.89 22.44
C ILE A 430 8.45 -31.72 23.98
N GLY A 431 7.67 -32.50 24.75
CA GLY A 431 7.82 -32.54 26.19
C GLY A 431 9.21 -33.01 26.63
N ASN A 432 9.68 -32.58 27.79
CA ASN A 432 11.01 -32.82 28.37
C ASN A 432 12.17 -32.01 27.71
N THR A 433 11.92 -31.09 26.80
CA THR A 433 12.98 -30.30 26.15
C THR A 433 13.73 -29.43 27.16
N ASP A 434 13.04 -28.71 28.05
CA ASP A 434 13.62 -27.80 29.04
C ASP A 434 14.11 -28.52 30.32
N GLY A 435 13.79 -29.78 30.46
CA GLY A 435 14.17 -30.61 31.58
C GLY A 435 13.24 -31.80 31.79
N VAL A 436 13.64 -32.71 32.69
CA VAL A 436 12.89 -33.94 32.93
C VAL A 436 11.50 -33.65 33.48
N GLY A 437 10.49 -34.13 32.82
CA GLY A 437 9.10 -33.94 33.18
C GLY A 437 8.51 -32.57 32.79
N PHE A 438 9.28 -31.64 32.24
CA PHE A 438 8.75 -30.34 31.83
C PHE A 438 7.81 -30.48 30.63
N GLY A 439 6.73 -29.68 30.61
CA GLY A 439 5.84 -29.60 29.46
C GLY A 439 6.51 -28.86 28.32
N GLY A 440 6.26 -29.28 27.07
CA GLY A 440 6.75 -28.60 25.89
C GLY A 440 6.08 -27.24 25.67
N ASP A 441 6.81 -26.27 25.21
CA ASP A 441 6.31 -24.93 24.99
C ASP A 441 5.30 -24.85 23.83
N GLY A 442 4.42 -23.86 23.93
CA GLY A 442 3.45 -23.49 22.91
C GLY A 442 4.04 -22.57 21.86
N VAL A 443 3.18 -22.02 21.06
CA VAL A 443 3.52 -21.09 19.98
C VAL A 443 3.02 -19.69 20.29
N ALA A 444 3.89 -18.70 20.18
CA ALA A 444 3.52 -17.29 20.31
C ALA A 444 2.78 -16.81 19.03
N SER A 445 1.70 -16.06 19.25
CA SER A 445 0.91 -15.43 18.17
C SER A 445 0.61 -13.98 18.52
N SER A 446 0.74 -13.11 17.52
CA SER A 446 0.39 -11.69 17.64
C SER A 446 -0.99 -11.37 17.04
N ILE A 447 -1.82 -12.35 16.79
CA ILE A 447 -3.14 -12.17 16.14
C ILE A 447 -4.08 -11.24 16.93
N THR A 448 -3.82 -11.02 18.23
CA THR A 448 -4.58 -10.11 19.10
C THR A 448 -3.99 -8.71 19.24
N GLY A 449 -2.99 -8.37 18.39
CA GLY A 449 -2.25 -7.11 18.46
C GLY A 449 -1.08 -7.12 19.46
N SER A 450 -0.95 -8.15 20.29
CA SER A 450 0.18 -8.38 21.20
C SER A 450 0.56 -9.86 21.20
N SER A 451 1.84 -10.15 21.47
CA SER A 451 2.33 -11.53 21.51
C SER A 451 1.78 -12.28 22.72
N VAL A 452 1.09 -13.38 22.47
CA VAL A 452 0.55 -14.31 23.48
C VAL A 452 0.91 -15.73 23.07
N SER A 453 1.46 -16.52 24.01
CA SER A 453 1.73 -17.94 23.78
C SER A 453 0.48 -18.78 24.02
N TYR A 454 0.26 -19.80 23.18
CA TYR A 454 -0.86 -20.74 23.23
C TYR A 454 -0.36 -22.18 23.13
N ALA A 455 -1.11 -23.11 23.64
CA ALA A 455 -0.93 -24.55 23.52
C ALA A 455 0.40 -25.07 24.11
N GLY A 456 0.72 -24.70 25.35
CA GLY A 456 1.81 -25.31 26.11
C GLY A 456 1.39 -26.64 26.74
N GLY A 457 2.26 -27.65 26.77
CA GLY A 457 2.05 -28.96 27.37
C GLY A 457 2.07 -28.94 28.91
N GLY A 458 1.41 -29.88 29.57
CA GLY A 458 1.45 -30.03 31.02
C GLY A 458 2.75 -30.65 31.53
N GLY A 459 3.21 -30.26 32.70
CA GLY A 459 4.33 -30.92 33.39
C GLY A 459 3.95 -32.31 33.92
N GLY A 460 4.87 -33.28 33.85
CA GLY A 460 4.70 -34.60 34.50
C GLY A 460 4.92 -34.51 36.01
N ALA A 461 4.42 -35.47 36.78
CA ALA A 461 4.76 -35.59 38.19
C ALA A 461 6.24 -35.97 38.37
N GLN A 462 6.87 -35.54 39.47
CA GLN A 462 8.27 -35.88 39.76
C GLN A 462 8.50 -36.08 41.28
N ASN A 463 9.32 -37.03 41.64
CA ASN A 463 9.80 -37.19 43.00
C ASN A 463 10.85 -36.12 43.32
N GLY A 464 10.53 -35.25 44.27
CA GLY A 464 11.40 -34.20 44.76
C GLY A 464 11.39 -32.94 43.86
N GLY A 465 10.45 -32.81 42.94
CA GLY A 465 10.27 -31.63 42.07
C GLY A 465 8.84 -31.48 41.57
N ALA A 466 8.49 -30.31 41.12
CA ALA A 466 7.23 -30.00 40.43
C ALA A 466 7.54 -29.44 39.05
N PRO A 467 7.73 -30.28 38.01
CA PRO A 467 8.07 -29.80 36.69
C PRO A 467 7.02 -28.82 36.16
N ALA A 468 7.51 -27.74 35.63
CA ALA A 468 6.65 -26.71 35.07
C ALA A 468 5.91 -27.22 33.82
N GLY A 469 4.74 -26.66 33.57
CA GLY A 469 4.10 -26.75 32.24
C GLY A 469 4.76 -25.79 31.28
N GLY A 470 4.69 -26.08 30.00
CA GLY A 470 5.25 -25.23 28.94
C GLY A 470 4.58 -23.87 28.82
N ASP A 471 5.31 -22.90 28.31
CA ASP A 471 4.78 -21.59 27.98
C ASP A 471 3.58 -21.72 27.05
N GLY A 472 2.57 -20.87 27.27
CA GLY A 472 1.30 -21.00 26.50
C GLY A 472 0.22 -21.74 27.31
N GLY A 473 0.34 -21.75 28.62
CA GLY A 473 -0.72 -22.14 29.53
C GLY A 473 -0.68 -23.59 30.06
N GLY A 474 0.45 -24.26 29.90
CA GLY A 474 0.64 -25.59 30.53
C GLY A 474 0.57 -25.57 32.05
N GLY A 475 -0.11 -26.52 32.64
CA GLY A 475 -0.19 -26.71 34.11
C GLY A 475 1.02 -27.47 34.64
N ALA A 476 1.57 -27.06 35.77
CA ALA A 476 2.70 -27.74 36.40
C ALA A 476 2.31 -29.14 36.97
N GLY A 477 3.23 -30.09 36.91
CA GLY A 477 3.09 -31.40 37.54
C GLY A 477 3.19 -31.35 39.05
N ALA A 478 2.71 -32.41 39.69
CA ALA A 478 2.79 -32.57 41.15
C ALA A 478 4.20 -32.96 41.60
N ASN A 479 4.61 -32.50 42.77
CA ASN A 479 5.78 -33.03 43.48
C ASN A 479 5.36 -34.22 44.35
N ASN A 480 5.93 -35.40 44.10
CA ASN A 480 5.63 -36.62 44.81
C ASN A 480 6.83 -37.02 45.73
N PRO A 481 6.67 -37.34 47.02
CA PRO A 481 5.47 -37.36 47.86
C PRO A 481 5.26 -36.01 48.58
N SER A 482 4.80 -35.02 47.99
CA SER A 482 4.71 -33.67 48.53
C SER A 482 3.27 -33.12 48.57
N THR A 483 3.15 -31.98 49.21
CA THR A 483 1.90 -31.21 49.30
C THR A 483 1.56 -30.42 48.03
N THR A 484 2.43 -30.42 47.00
CA THR A 484 2.19 -29.68 45.75
C THR A 484 1.22 -30.44 44.85
N TYR A 485 0.15 -29.76 44.42
CA TYR A 485 -0.89 -30.34 43.57
C TYR A 485 -0.53 -30.18 42.11
N ALA A 486 -1.00 -31.08 41.26
CA ALA A 486 -1.00 -30.90 39.83
C ALA A 486 -1.88 -29.71 39.45
N VAL A 487 -1.40 -28.86 38.60
CA VAL A 487 -2.06 -27.63 38.18
C VAL A 487 -2.83 -27.87 36.88
N ALA A 488 -4.01 -27.27 36.78
CA ALA A 488 -4.77 -27.30 35.52
C ALA A 488 -4.10 -26.43 34.44
N GLY A 489 -4.25 -26.82 33.22
CA GLY A 489 -3.94 -25.94 32.09
C GLY A 489 -4.78 -24.67 32.09
N THR A 490 -4.21 -23.57 31.64
CA THR A 490 -4.88 -22.26 31.60
C THR A 490 -6.05 -22.29 30.63
N ALA A 491 -7.21 -21.83 31.06
CA ALA A 491 -8.38 -21.75 30.20
C ALA A 491 -8.16 -20.80 29.00
N ASN A 492 -8.72 -21.12 27.84
CA ASN A 492 -8.65 -20.34 26.59
C ASN A 492 -7.23 -20.20 26.01
N THR A 493 -6.36 -21.18 26.36
CA THR A 493 -5.01 -21.29 25.78
C THR A 493 -4.76 -22.64 25.12
N GLY A 494 -5.59 -23.64 25.40
CA GLY A 494 -5.35 -25.02 24.97
C GLY A 494 -4.24 -25.71 25.74
N GLY A 495 -3.83 -25.20 26.90
CA GLY A 495 -2.74 -25.77 27.70
C GLY A 495 -3.07 -27.15 28.30
N GLY A 496 -2.09 -28.08 28.30
CA GLY A 496 -2.20 -29.38 28.95
C GLY A 496 -2.19 -29.29 30.49
N GLY A 497 -2.85 -30.20 31.20
CA GLY A 497 -2.86 -30.27 32.65
C GLY A 497 -1.68 -31.08 33.19
N GLY A 498 -1.24 -30.75 34.42
CA GLY A 498 -0.15 -31.45 35.12
C GLY A 498 -0.49 -32.88 35.53
N GLY A 499 0.51 -33.78 35.46
CA GLY A 499 0.43 -35.15 35.98
C GLY A 499 0.51 -35.20 37.49
N THR A 500 -0.01 -36.29 38.12
CA THR A 500 0.08 -36.52 39.57
C THR A 500 0.52 -37.95 39.89
N GLY A 501 1.20 -38.11 40.99
CA GLY A 501 1.70 -39.40 41.48
C GLY A 501 0.85 -40.02 42.59
N ASN A 502 1.44 -41.01 43.26
CA ASN A 502 0.79 -41.71 44.34
C ASN A 502 0.91 -40.96 45.68
N ASP A 503 0.13 -39.91 45.83
CA ASP A 503 0.09 -39.10 47.04
C ASP A 503 -0.92 -39.65 48.05
N SER A 504 -0.62 -39.49 49.35
CA SER A 504 -1.56 -39.77 50.44
C SER A 504 -1.87 -38.46 51.19
N PRO A 505 -3.11 -37.96 51.22
CA PRO A 505 -4.28 -38.48 50.49
C PRO A 505 -4.19 -38.29 48.96
N LEU A 506 -4.85 -39.19 48.22
CA LEU A 506 -4.87 -39.22 46.75
C LEU A 506 -5.40 -37.92 46.17
N LYS A 507 -4.65 -37.33 45.24
CA LYS A 507 -4.97 -36.06 44.58
C LYS A 507 -5.39 -36.25 43.12
N ASN A 508 -6.19 -35.35 42.60
CA ASN A 508 -6.58 -35.33 41.19
C ASN A 508 -5.43 -34.85 40.31
N SER A 509 -5.40 -35.28 39.06
CA SER A 509 -4.54 -34.70 38.04
C SER A 509 -4.99 -33.28 37.69
N GLY A 510 -4.15 -32.49 37.03
CA GLY A 510 -4.55 -31.22 36.44
C GLY A 510 -5.48 -31.46 35.27
N ALA A 511 -6.60 -30.74 35.20
CA ALA A 511 -7.44 -30.69 34.01
C ALA A 511 -6.72 -29.98 32.85
N GLY A 512 -7.06 -30.27 31.62
CA GLY A 512 -6.64 -29.46 30.48
C GLY A 512 -7.35 -28.11 30.42
N GLY A 513 -6.73 -27.11 29.86
CA GLY A 513 -7.34 -25.81 29.54
C GLY A 513 -8.21 -25.90 28.31
N SER A 514 -9.31 -25.12 28.27
CA SER A 514 -10.12 -24.98 27.04
C SER A 514 -9.32 -24.36 25.93
N GLY A 515 -9.71 -24.66 24.69
CA GLY A 515 -9.19 -24.02 23.50
C GLY A 515 -9.69 -22.58 23.33
N VAL A 516 -9.33 -22.00 22.21
CA VAL A 516 -9.76 -20.65 21.76
C VAL A 516 -9.76 -20.60 20.24
N VAL A 517 -10.69 -19.84 19.66
CA VAL A 517 -10.68 -19.51 18.24
C VAL A 517 -10.66 -17.99 18.10
N ILE A 518 -9.74 -17.48 17.29
CA ILE A 518 -9.57 -16.04 17.07
C ILE A 518 -9.63 -15.80 15.56
N LEU A 519 -10.46 -14.82 15.16
CA LEU A 519 -10.56 -14.32 13.80
C LEU A 519 -10.06 -12.88 13.79
N ARG A 520 -9.25 -12.51 12.79
CA ARG A 520 -8.78 -11.14 12.59
C ARG A 520 -9.02 -10.73 11.14
N MET A 521 -9.65 -9.57 10.95
CA MET A 521 -10.05 -9.07 9.64
C MET A 521 -9.99 -7.55 9.61
N LEU A 522 -9.94 -6.97 8.41
CA LEU A 522 -10.05 -5.52 8.27
C LEU A 522 -11.35 -5.01 8.91
N ALA A 523 -11.26 -3.91 9.66
CA ALA A 523 -12.41 -3.32 10.37
C ALA A 523 -13.55 -2.96 9.41
N THR A 524 -13.22 -2.58 8.16
CA THR A 524 -14.20 -2.28 7.10
C THR A 524 -14.95 -3.51 6.58
N LYS A 525 -14.49 -4.72 6.89
CA LYS A 525 -15.09 -6.00 6.49
C LYS A 525 -15.84 -6.70 7.63
N TYR A 526 -15.72 -6.19 8.85
CA TYR A 526 -16.40 -6.76 10.00
C TYR A 526 -17.88 -6.38 10.00
N THR A 527 -18.76 -7.37 9.92
CA THR A 527 -20.21 -7.18 9.82
C THR A 527 -20.90 -6.89 11.16
N GLY A 528 -20.23 -7.21 12.28
CA GLY A 528 -20.82 -7.12 13.61
C GLY A 528 -21.73 -8.30 13.99
N THR A 529 -22.00 -9.23 13.07
CA THR A 529 -22.94 -10.34 13.29
C THR A 529 -22.23 -11.57 13.84
N THR A 530 -22.39 -11.82 15.14
CA THR A 530 -21.79 -12.97 15.85
C THR A 530 -22.80 -13.64 16.78
N THR A 531 -22.56 -14.92 17.09
CA THR A 531 -23.24 -15.64 18.18
C THR A 531 -22.20 -16.22 19.16
N GLY A 532 -22.62 -16.66 20.34
CA GLY A 532 -21.71 -17.23 21.35
C GLY A 532 -20.92 -16.18 22.16
N SER A 533 -21.30 -14.91 22.05
CA SER A 533 -20.73 -13.80 22.84
C SER A 533 -19.19 -13.69 22.78
N PRO A 534 -18.57 -13.67 21.61
CA PRO A 534 -17.12 -13.48 21.52
C PRO A 534 -16.72 -12.09 22.01
N THR A 535 -15.48 -11.96 22.47
CA THR A 535 -14.88 -10.65 22.75
C THR A 535 -14.40 -10.04 21.43
N VAL A 536 -14.82 -8.81 21.14
CA VAL A 536 -14.40 -8.06 19.95
C VAL A 536 -13.56 -6.88 20.37
N THR A 537 -12.35 -6.76 19.81
CA THR A 537 -11.42 -5.66 20.09
C THR A 537 -10.88 -5.06 18.79
N ASP A 538 -10.39 -3.81 18.88
CA ASP A 538 -9.71 -3.13 17.78
C ASP A 538 -8.19 -3.37 17.87
N ASP A 539 -7.57 -3.60 16.71
CA ASP A 539 -6.13 -3.66 16.53
C ASP A 539 -5.75 -2.84 15.29
N GLY A 540 -5.58 -1.55 15.47
CA GLY A 540 -5.33 -0.60 14.38
C GLY A 540 -6.47 -0.60 13.37
N SER A 541 -6.20 -0.96 12.12
CA SER A 541 -7.21 -1.08 11.05
C SER A 541 -7.95 -2.43 11.05
N TYR A 542 -7.75 -3.28 12.04
CA TYR A 542 -8.34 -4.61 12.11
C TYR A 542 -9.33 -4.73 13.28
N LYS A 543 -10.30 -5.64 13.13
CA LYS A 543 -11.13 -6.20 14.20
C LYS A 543 -10.63 -7.60 14.55
N VAL A 544 -10.51 -7.85 15.84
CA VAL A 544 -10.16 -9.16 16.42
C VAL A 544 -11.39 -9.71 17.14
N VAL A 545 -11.85 -10.87 16.72
CA VAL A 545 -13.02 -11.57 17.30
C VAL A 545 -12.54 -12.84 17.99
N LYS A 546 -12.51 -12.84 19.32
CA LYS A 546 -12.02 -13.94 20.15
C LYS A 546 -13.17 -14.74 20.75
N PHE A 547 -13.29 -16.01 20.33
CA PHE A 547 -14.25 -16.99 20.84
C PHE A 547 -13.61 -17.82 21.94
N THR A 548 -14.13 -17.73 23.16
CA THR A 548 -13.79 -18.59 24.31
C THR A 548 -14.85 -19.66 24.57
N GLY A 549 -15.92 -19.68 23.82
CA GLY A 549 -17.00 -20.65 23.71
C GLY A 549 -17.47 -20.75 22.28
N SER A 550 -18.18 -21.82 21.94
CA SER A 550 -18.67 -22.04 20.57
C SER A 550 -19.70 -20.98 20.15
N GLY A 551 -19.71 -20.63 18.88
CA GLY A 551 -20.57 -19.61 18.31
C GLY A 551 -20.46 -19.54 16.80
N SER A 552 -20.71 -18.37 16.23
CA SER A 552 -20.55 -18.14 14.78
C SER A 552 -20.19 -16.70 14.48
N TYR A 553 -19.63 -16.50 13.31
CA TYR A 553 -19.42 -15.21 12.67
C TYR A 553 -20.11 -15.25 11.29
N THR A 554 -20.91 -14.22 10.96
CA THR A 554 -21.48 -14.05 9.61
C THR A 554 -20.65 -13.01 8.87
N ALA A 555 -20.03 -13.41 7.77
CA ALA A 555 -19.11 -12.59 6.98
C ALA A 555 -19.84 -11.57 6.08
#